data_709e1252bc73fe4cbb94dd47e9840b8f
#
_entry.id   709e1252bc73fe4cbb94dd47e9840b8f
#
_cell.length_a   1.000
_cell.length_b   1.000
_cell.length_c   1.000
_cell.angle_alpha   90.00
_cell.angle_beta   90.00
_cell.angle_gamma   90.00
#
_symmetry.space_group_name_H-M   'P 1'
#
loop_
_entity.id
_entity.type
_entity.pdbx_description
1 polymer ?
#
loop_
_entity_poly.entity_id
_entity_poly.type
_entity_poly.pdbx_seq_one_letter_code
_entity_poly.pdbx_strand_id
1 'polypeptide(L)'
;MKDLEREFEEMVRKNRGTIYTVCYMFSNDQDEVADLFQEVLINLWKSLPSFKGRSDVRSWIYRVSLNVCISLDHKKRRRKTVPLTMDINPYEDTETNQNSRQMDMLRQRIARLGHYDRAIILLWLENMSYEEIAAIMGITVKNVSVRLYRIKEELKNMSND
;
A
#
# COMPACT_ATOMS: atom_id res chain seq x y z
N MET A 1 6.17 14.45 26.44
CA MET A 1 6.01 13.02 26.28
C MET A 1 4.59 12.59 26.14
N LYS A 2 3.74 12.92 27.09
CA LYS A 2 2.34 12.58 26.97
C LYS A 2 1.67 13.25 25.78
N ASP A 3 2.10 14.45 25.42
CA ASP A 3 1.54 15.17 24.29
C ASP A 3 1.89 14.50 22.98
N LEU A 4 3.10 13.98 22.86
CA LEU A 4 3.54 13.29 21.66
C LEU A 4 2.79 11.98 21.47
N GLU A 5 2.57 11.24 22.54
CA GLU A 5 1.80 10.01 22.50
C GLU A 5 0.36 10.27 22.08
N ARG A 6 -0.23 11.33 22.61
CA ARG A 6 -1.60 11.69 22.28
C ARG A 6 -1.74 12.11 20.82
N GLU A 7 -0.76 12.87 20.33
CA GLU A 7 -0.73 13.28 18.93
C GLU A 7 -0.65 12.07 18.03
N PHE A 8 0.20 11.13 18.41
CA PHE A 8 0.39 9.90 17.65
C PHE A 8 -0.90 9.07 17.60
N GLU A 9 -1.55 8.90 18.76
CA GLU A 9 -2.78 8.14 18.83
C GLU A 9 -3.88 8.76 17.97
N GLU A 10 -4.01 10.08 17.98
CA GLU A 10 -5.00 10.76 17.16
C GLU A 10 -4.70 10.61 15.69
N MET A 11 -3.43 10.76 15.32
CA MET A 11 -3.02 10.62 13.95
C MET A 11 -3.31 9.22 13.42
N VAL A 12 -2.99 8.20 14.21
CA VAL A 12 -3.26 6.81 13.83
C VAL A 12 -4.76 6.58 13.71
N ARG A 13 -5.53 7.08 14.65
CA ARG A 13 -6.97 6.91 14.62
C ARG A 13 -7.60 7.51 13.37
N LYS A 14 -7.15 8.69 12.98
CA LYS A 14 -7.68 9.36 11.81
C LYS A 14 -7.25 8.73 10.50
N ASN A 15 -6.11 8.07 10.49
CA ASN A 15 -5.51 7.54 9.26
C ASN A 15 -5.42 6.01 9.22
N ARG A 16 -6.12 5.36 10.14
CA ARG A 16 -6.10 3.91 10.24
C ARG A 16 -6.49 3.23 8.94
N GLY A 17 -7.55 3.73 8.31
CA GLY A 17 -8.02 3.18 7.04
C GLY A 17 -6.97 3.28 5.93
N THR A 18 -6.25 4.40 5.89
CA THR A 18 -5.18 4.61 4.92
C THR A 18 -4.07 3.58 5.10
N ILE A 19 -3.65 3.36 6.35
CA ILE A 19 -2.59 2.40 6.64
C ILE A 19 -3.02 0.99 6.25
N TYR A 20 -4.25 0.60 6.60
CA TYR A 20 -4.77 -0.71 6.24
C TYR A 20 -4.89 -0.88 4.73
N THR A 21 -5.29 0.18 4.01
CA THR A 21 -5.38 0.13 2.56
C THR A 21 -4.03 -0.24 1.95
N VAL A 22 -2.97 0.39 2.43
CA VAL A 22 -1.62 0.09 1.95
C VAL A 22 -1.24 -1.36 2.29
N CYS A 23 -1.48 -1.78 3.52
CA CYS A 23 -1.11 -3.12 3.96
C CYS A 23 -1.84 -4.20 3.15
N TYR A 24 -3.14 -3.99 2.90
CA TYR A 24 -3.91 -4.95 2.11
C TYR A 24 -3.48 -5.02 0.65
N MET A 25 -2.83 -4.00 0.15
CA MET A 25 -2.30 -4.05 -1.21
C MET A 25 -1.07 -4.95 -1.31
N PHE A 26 -0.43 -5.25 -0.19
CA PHE A 26 0.77 -6.08 -0.18
C PHE A 26 0.55 -7.47 0.41
N SER A 27 -0.62 -7.76 0.92
CA SER A 27 -0.92 -9.08 1.43
C SER A 27 -2.42 -9.34 1.49
N ASN A 28 -2.81 -10.59 1.28
CA ASN A 28 -4.19 -11.00 1.40
C ASN A 28 -4.39 -11.76 2.70
N ASP A 29 -3.31 -12.09 3.40
CA ASP A 29 -3.37 -12.84 4.63
C ASP A 29 -3.58 -11.89 5.79
N GLN A 30 -4.63 -12.09 6.58
CA GLN A 30 -4.93 -11.22 7.69
C GLN A 30 -3.85 -11.13 8.74
N ASP A 31 -3.21 -12.24 9.03
CA ASP A 31 -2.14 -12.22 10.03
C ASP A 31 -0.96 -11.41 9.52
N GLU A 32 -0.67 -11.53 8.24
CA GLU A 32 0.41 -10.76 7.63
C GLU A 32 0.05 -9.28 7.59
N VAL A 33 -1.20 -8.95 7.28
CA VAL A 33 -1.66 -7.56 7.28
C VAL A 33 -1.53 -6.96 8.69
N ALA A 34 -1.89 -7.72 9.72
CA ALA A 34 -1.76 -7.26 11.09
C ALA A 34 -0.30 -6.98 11.46
N ASP A 35 0.60 -7.85 11.01
CA ASP A 35 2.03 -7.66 11.24
C ASP A 35 2.56 -6.43 10.49
N LEU A 36 2.12 -6.25 9.25
CA LEU A 36 2.49 -5.06 8.47
C LEU A 36 1.99 -3.79 9.15
N PHE A 37 0.76 -3.82 9.61
CA PHE A 37 0.17 -2.68 10.29
C PHE A 37 1.01 -2.30 11.53
N GLN A 38 1.40 -3.28 12.32
CA GLN A 38 2.22 -3.02 13.50
C GLN A 38 3.58 -2.47 13.14
N GLU A 39 4.20 -3.01 12.10
CA GLU A 39 5.49 -2.51 11.63
C GLU A 39 5.38 -1.06 11.16
N VAL A 40 4.29 -0.73 10.47
CA VAL A 40 4.05 0.64 10.05
C VAL A 40 3.92 1.56 11.26
N LEU A 41 3.17 1.13 12.28
CA LEU A 41 3.00 1.94 13.49
C LEU A 41 4.34 2.20 14.18
N ILE A 42 5.18 1.18 14.27
CA ILE A 42 6.50 1.32 14.88
C ILE A 42 7.34 2.35 14.10
N ASN A 43 7.31 2.26 12.78
CA ASN A 43 8.09 3.18 11.95
C ASN A 43 7.54 4.60 11.98
N LEU A 44 6.21 4.75 12.03
CA LEU A 44 5.60 6.06 12.18
C LEU A 44 6.00 6.69 13.50
N TRP A 45 5.97 5.91 14.58
CA TRP A 45 6.37 6.41 15.89
C TRP A 45 7.83 6.87 15.90
N LYS A 46 8.71 6.07 15.33
CA LYS A 46 10.13 6.41 15.26
C LYS A 46 10.39 7.65 14.42
N SER A 47 9.59 7.86 13.38
CA SER A 47 9.78 8.95 12.45
C SER A 47 9.08 10.24 12.86
N LEU A 48 8.18 10.16 13.81
CA LEU A 48 7.37 11.30 14.22
C LEU A 48 8.19 12.53 14.61
N PRO A 49 9.25 12.39 15.41
CA PRO A 49 10.04 13.58 15.78
C PRO A 49 10.64 14.29 14.58
N SER A 50 10.95 13.58 13.51
CA SER A 50 11.58 14.18 12.33
C SER A 50 10.55 14.67 11.31
N PHE A 51 9.28 14.36 11.48
CA PHE A 51 8.25 14.80 10.55
C PHE A 51 8.12 16.33 10.53
N LYS A 52 8.02 16.95 11.69
CA LYS A 52 7.99 18.42 11.86
C LYS A 52 7.06 19.19 10.94
N GLY A 53 6.02 18.57 10.45
CA GLY A 53 5.04 19.24 9.59
C GLY A 53 5.57 19.69 8.24
N ARG A 54 6.68 19.13 7.78
CA ARG A 54 7.28 19.53 6.50
C ARG A 54 6.49 19.10 5.29
N SER A 55 5.65 18.12 5.44
CA SER A 55 4.81 17.65 4.35
C SER A 55 3.43 17.38 4.89
N ASP A 56 2.51 17.11 4.00
CA ASP A 56 1.16 16.72 4.37
C ASP A 56 1.22 15.42 5.16
N VAL A 57 0.47 15.33 6.23
CA VAL A 57 0.42 14.14 7.09
C VAL A 57 0.05 12.91 6.28
N ARG A 58 -0.93 13.05 5.41
CA ARG A 58 -1.39 11.94 4.57
C ARG A 58 -0.26 11.42 3.69
N SER A 59 0.48 12.30 3.02
CA SER A 59 1.60 11.92 2.18
C SER A 59 2.71 11.25 2.98
N TRP A 60 2.97 11.75 4.19
CA TRP A 60 3.98 11.18 5.06
C TRP A 60 3.59 9.77 5.50
N ILE A 61 2.31 9.57 5.85
CA ILE A 61 1.82 8.25 6.24
C ILE A 61 1.93 7.27 5.08
N TYR A 62 1.58 7.70 3.86
CA TYR A 62 1.74 6.83 2.70
C TYR A 62 3.21 6.47 2.48
N ARG A 63 4.09 7.45 2.59
CA ARG A 63 5.52 7.21 2.40
C ARG A 63 6.06 6.18 3.38
N VAL A 64 5.76 6.35 4.66
CA VAL A 64 6.24 5.42 5.69
C VAL A 64 5.62 4.04 5.50
N SER A 65 4.31 3.99 5.26
CA SER A 65 3.59 2.73 5.10
C SER A 65 4.10 1.96 3.88
N LEU A 66 4.29 2.64 2.76
CA LEU A 66 4.79 2.01 1.54
C LEU A 66 6.22 1.53 1.71
N ASN A 67 7.07 2.31 2.34
CA ASN A 67 8.45 1.91 2.57
C ASN A 67 8.53 0.63 3.41
N VAL A 68 7.71 0.53 4.43
CA VAL A 68 7.67 -0.66 5.27
C VAL A 68 7.18 -1.86 4.46
N CYS A 69 6.07 -1.71 3.78
CA CYS A 69 5.47 -2.81 3.03
C CYS A 69 6.36 -3.27 1.88
N ILE A 70 6.96 -2.34 1.15
CA ILE A 70 7.87 -2.68 0.07
C ILE A 70 9.10 -3.42 0.60
N SER A 71 9.64 -2.93 1.70
CA SER A 71 10.83 -3.52 2.31
C SER A 71 10.59 -4.95 2.75
N LEU A 72 9.48 -5.18 3.43
CA LEU A 72 9.12 -6.51 3.92
C LEU A 72 8.72 -7.45 2.79
N ASP A 73 8.03 -6.93 1.79
CA ASP A 73 7.66 -7.71 0.61
C ASP A 73 8.92 -8.17 -0.13
N HIS A 74 9.89 -7.30 -0.25
CA HIS A 74 11.15 -7.62 -0.89
C HIS A 74 11.89 -8.72 -0.12
N LYS A 75 11.94 -8.64 1.20
CA LYS A 75 12.55 -9.66 2.02
C LYS A 75 11.84 -11.00 1.89
N LYS A 76 10.52 -10.96 1.87
CA LYS A 76 9.73 -12.16 1.75
C LYS A 76 10.00 -12.87 0.43
N ARG A 77 10.08 -12.12 -0.66
CA ARG A 77 10.35 -12.68 -1.98
C ARG A 77 11.74 -13.33 -2.06
N ARG A 78 12.68 -12.75 -1.35
CA ARG A 78 14.03 -13.33 -1.33
C ARG A 78 14.07 -14.66 -0.58
N ARG A 79 13.30 -14.76 0.50
CA ARG A 79 13.32 -15.95 1.31
C ARG A 79 12.45 -17.05 0.75
N LYS A 80 11.50 -16.69 -0.07
CA LYS A 80 10.54 -17.61 -0.48
C LYS A 80 10.99 -18.51 -1.52
N THR A 81 11.09 -19.73 -1.21
CA THR A 81 11.44 -20.72 -2.17
C THR A 81 10.23 -21.53 -2.60
N VAL A 82 9.15 -21.45 -1.85
CA VAL A 82 7.99 -22.23 -2.17
C VAL A 82 6.80 -21.38 -2.32
N PRO A 83 6.14 -21.49 -3.42
CA PRO A 83 4.99 -20.71 -3.62
C PRO A 83 3.86 -21.29 -2.87
N LEU A 84 3.02 -20.53 -2.35
CA LEU A 84 2.01 -20.92 -1.69
C LEU A 84 0.88 -21.05 -2.24
N THR A 85 0.28 -21.75 -2.12
CA THR A 85 -0.75 -22.27 -2.55
C THR A 85 -1.90 -21.79 -2.08
N MET A 86 -2.82 -22.02 -1.93
CA MET A 86 -4.04 -21.94 -1.60
C MET A 86 -4.47 -20.76 -1.09
N ASP A 87 -4.98 -19.97 -1.88
CA ASP A 87 -5.67 -18.86 -1.51
C ASP A 87 -7.03 -19.13 -1.17
N ILE A 88 -7.25 -19.59 -0.05
CA ILE A 88 -8.57 -19.64 0.43
C ILE A 88 -8.79 -18.30 1.05
N ASN A 89 -9.51 -17.48 0.38
CA ASN A 89 -9.88 -16.21 0.91
C ASN A 89 -11.00 -16.46 1.92
N PRO A 90 -10.73 -16.36 3.18
CA PRO A 90 -11.74 -16.59 4.20
C PRO A 90 -12.86 -15.55 4.18
N TYR A 91 -12.69 -14.53 3.36
CA TYR A 91 -13.69 -13.53 3.25
C TYR A 91 -14.41 -13.59 1.98
N GLU A 92 -14.48 -14.76 1.37
CA GLU A 92 -15.34 -14.89 0.23
C GLU A 92 -16.71 -14.67 0.74
N ASP A 93 -17.13 -13.48 0.61
CA ASP A 93 -18.39 -13.09 0.97
C ASP A 93 -19.30 -13.67 -0.02
N THR A 94 -20.20 -14.37 0.43
CA THR A 94 -21.20 -14.95 -0.42
C THR A 94 -22.10 -13.88 -1.01
N GLU A 95 -21.99 -12.67 -0.55
CA GLU A 95 -22.76 -11.59 -1.08
C GLU A 95 -21.99 -10.77 -2.07
N THR A 96 -21.37 -11.42 -3.04
CA THR A 96 -20.63 -10.67 -4.00
C THR A 96 -21.54 -10.01 -4.99
N ASN A 97 -21.59 -8.72 -4.99
CA ASN A 97 -22.22 -8.00 -6.06
C ASN A 97 -21.18 -7.83 -7.16
N GLN A 98 -21.56 -7.36 -8.30
CA GLN A 98 -20.66 -7.21 -9.45
C GLN A 98 -19.52 -6.28 -9.15
N ASN A 99 -19.76 -5.25 -8.36
CA ASN A 99 -18.72 -4.29 -8.00
C ASN A 99 -17.62 -4.94 -7.17
N SER A 100 -17.99 -5.83 -6.26
CA SER A 100 -17.01 -6.54 -5.45
C SER A 100 -16.15 -7.45 -6.30
N ARG A 101 -16.74 -8.11 -7.29
CA ARG A 101 -15.99 -8.97 -8.20
C ARG A 101 -15.01 -8.19 -9.04
N GLN A 102 -15.44 -7.03 -9.54
CA GLN A 102 -14.57 -6.18 -10.34
C GLN A 102 -13.41 -5.65 -9.51
N MET A 103 -13.69 -5.25 -8.28
CA MET A 103 -12.66 -4.78 -7.38
C MET A 103 -11.67 -5.90 -7.02
N ASP A 104 -12.18 -7.10 -6.81
CA ASP A 104 -11.32 -8.24 -6.52
C ASP A 104 -10.44 -8.60 -7.71
N MET A 105 -10.98 -8.54 -8.92
CA MET A 105 -10.20 -8.80 -10.13
C MET A 105 -9.11 -7.77 -10.30
N LEU A 106 -9.44 -6.50 -10.07
CA LEU A 106 -8.46 -5.43 -10.15
C LEU A 106 -7.35 -5.65 -9.11
N ARG A 107 -7.74 -5.98 -7.89
CA ARG A 107 -6.79 -6.22 -6.80
C ARG A 107 -5.86 -7.39 -7.14
N GLN A 108 -6.40 -8.45 -7.73
CA GLN A 108 -5.60 -9.59 -8.15
C GLN A 108 -4.60 -9.21 -9.23
N ARG A 109 -5.02 -8.39 -10.18
CA ARG A 109 -4.12 -7.93 -11.24
C ARG A 109 -3.03 -7.03 -10.67
N ILE A 110 -3.40 -6.13 -9.76
CA ILE A 110 -2.43 -5.25 -9.13
C ILE A 110 -1.42 -6.07 -8.34
N ALA A 111 -1.85 -7.16 -7.71
CA ALA A 111 -0.96 -8.02 -6.95
C ALA A 111 0.12 -8.69 -7.81
N ARG A 112 -0.09 -8.76 -9.13
CA ARG A 112 0.91 -9.33 -10.04
C ARG A 112 1.98 -8.32 -10.43
N LEU A 113 1.75 -7.04 -10.16
CA LEU A 113 2.72 -6.00 -10.48
C LEU A 113 3.89 -6.08 -9.49
N GLY A 114 5.03 -5.57 -9.89
CA GLY A 114 6.13 -5.39 -8.96
C GLY A 114 5.75 -4.43 -7.86
N HIS A 115 6.45 -4.48 -6.76
CA HIS A 115 6.05 -3.69 -5.59
C HIS A 115 6.07 -2.16 -5.82
N TYR A 116 6.99 -1.66 -6.63
CA TYR A 116 6.99 -0.22 -6.93
C TYR A 116 5.81 0.19 -7.79
N ASP A 117 5.50 -0.60 -8.79
CA ASP A 117 4.35 -0.31 -9.67
C ASP A 117 3.05 -0.42 -8.90
N ARG A 118 2.98 -1.38 -7.99
CA ARG A 118 1.83 -1.56 -7.12
C ARG A 118 1.61 -0.31 -6.26
N ALA A 119 2.69 0.24 -5.70
CA ALA A 119 2.62 1.44 -4.91
C ALA A 119 2.14 2.64 -5.73
N ILE A 120 2.67 2.80 -6.92
CA ILE A 120 2.31 3.92 -7.79
C ILE A 120 0.84 3.88 -8.18
N ILE A 121 0.35 2.70 -8.59
CA ILE A 121 -1.04 2.58 -8.99
C ILE A 121 -1.98 2.79 -7.80
N LEU A 122 -1.58 2.32 -6.61
CA LEU A 122 -2.36 2.53 -5.41
C LEU A 122 -2.52 4.03 -5.13
N LEU A 123 -1.42 4.78 -5.19
CA LEU A 123 -1.48 6.21 -4.93
C LEU A 123 -2.36 6.93 -5.94
N TRP A 124 -2.29 6.50 -7.20
CA TRP A 124 -3.14 7.07 -8.24
C TRP A 124 -4.62 6.76 -7.97
N LEU A 125 -4.92 5.55 -7.54
CA LEU A 125 -6.29 5.17 -7.21
C LEU A 125 -6.82 5.91 -5.98
N GLU A 126 -5.91 6.37 -5.13
CA GLU A 126 -6.28 7.16 -3.95
C GLU A 126 -6.34 8.66 -4.27
N ASN A 127 -6.40 9.00 -5.56
CA ASN A 127 -6.53 10.35 -6.04
C ASN A 127 -5.37 11.29 -5.71
N MET A 128 -4.19 10.73 -5.60
CA MET A 128 -3.01 11.56 -5.40
C MET A 128 -2.60 12.16 -6.74
N SER A 129 -2.12 13.39 -6.71
CA SER A 129 -1.63 14.05 -7.92
C SER A 129 -0.30 13.44 -8.34
N TYR A 130 0.12 13.66 -9.56
CA TYR A 130 1.42 13.17 -10.04
C TYR A 130 2.56 13.76 -9.21
N GLU A 131 2.41 15.02 -8.80
CA GLU A 131 3.41 15.68 -7.95
C GLU A 131 3.50 15.01 -6.58
N GLU A 132 2.36 14.64 -6.00
CA GLU A 132 2.33 13.96 -4.72
C GLU A 132 2.93 12.56 -4.84
N ILE A 133 2.58 11.84 -5.88
CA ILE A 133 3.13 10.51 -6.12
C ILE A 133 4.65 10.58 -6.31
N ALA A 134 5.10 11.57 -7.09
CA ALA A 134 6.53 11.77 -7.32
C ALA A 134 7.28 12.01 -6.00
N ALA A 135 6.71 12.85 -5.15
CA ALA A 135 7.31 13.16 -3.86
C ALA A 135 7.36 11.93 -2.95
N ILE A 136 6.28 11.16 -2.91
CA ILE A 136 6.20 9.97 -2.07
C ILE A 136 7.18 8.89 -2.55
N MET A 137 7.23 8.68 -3.86
CA MET A 137 8.07 7.62 -4.43
C MET A 137 9.52 8.03 -4.67
N GLY A 138 9.82 9.31 -4.57
CA GLY A 138 11.19 9.79 -4.80
C GLY A 138 11.60 9.76 -6.26
N ILE A 139 10.67 9.99 -7.17
CA ILE A 139 10.94 10.00 -8.61
C ILE A 139 10.40 11.30 -9.21
N THR A 140 10.66 11.54 -10.47
CA THR A 140 10.20 12.76 -11.12
C THR A 140 8.76 12.61 -11.57
N VAL A 141 8.08 13.72 -11.76
CA VAL A 141 6.71 13.74 -12.26
C VAL A 141 6.64 13.07 -13.63
N LYS A 142 7.64 13.29 -14.46
CA LYS A 142 7.71 12.67 -15.77
C LYS A 142 7.76 11.15 -15.64
N ASN A 143 8.54 10.63 -14.70
CA ASN A 143 8.63 9.19 -14.46
C ASN A 143 7.30 8.63 -13.95
N VAL A 144 6.60 9.37 -13.11
CA VAL A 144 5.26 8.97 -12.67
C VAL A 144 4.35 8.79 -13.86
N SER A 145 4.34 9.76 -14.76
CA SER A 145 3.49 9.74 -15.94
C SER A 145 3.78 8.53 -16.83
N VAL A 146 5.07 8.30 -17.11
CA VAL A 146 5.49 7.18 -17.95
C VAL A 146 5.16 5.84 -17.30
N ARG A 147 5.44 5.71 -16.02
CA ARG A 147 5.17 4.46 -15.30
C ARG A 147 3.68 4.17 -15.21
N LEU A 148 2.87 5.19 -14.93
CA LEU A 148 1.43 5.00 -14.87
C LEU A 148 0.86 4.54 -16.21
N TYR A 149 1.34 5.10 -17.30
CA TYR A 149 0.90 4.68 -18.61
C TYR A 149 1.20 3.20 -18.83
N ARG A 150 2.42 2.77 -18.50
CA ARG A 150 2.81 1.37 -18.65
C ARG A 150 2.00 0.46 -17.74
N ILE A 151 1.81 0.88 -16.50
CA ILE A 151 1.05 0.09 -15.52
C ILE A 151 -0.38 -0.11 -16.00
N LYS A 152 -1.01 0.95 -16.47
CA LYS A 152 -2.38 0.86 -16.95
C LYS A 152 -2.48 -0.07 -18.16
N GLU A 153 -1.52 0.00 -19.07
CA GLU A 153 -1.48 -0.89 -20.22
C GLU A 153 -1.26 -2.33 -19.80
N GLU A 154 -0.35 -2.54 -18.86
CA GLU A 154 -0.09 -3.87 -18.35
C GLU A 154 -1.32 -4.48 -17.68
N LEU A 155 -2.01 -3.69 -16.86
CA LEU A 155 -3.24 -4.16 -16.19
C LEU A 155 -4.33 -4.49 -17.21
N LYS A 156 -4.43 -3.69 -18.25
CA LYS A 156 -5.42 -3.88 -19.26
C LYS A 156 -5.19 -5.15 -20.04
N ASN A 157 -3.94 -5.51 -20.26
CA ASN A 157 -3.57 -6.68 -21.04
C ASN A 157 -3.42 -7.97 -20.21
N MET A 158 -3.60 -7.89 -18.92
CA MET A 158 -3.54 -9.08 -18.08
C MET A 158 -4.75 -9.96 -18.32
N SER A 159 -4.52 -11.26 -18.34
CA SER A 159 -5.62 -12.19 -18.48
C SER A 159 -6.28 -12.37 -17.12
N ASN A 160 -7.51 -12.80 -17.11
CA ASN A 160 -8.26 -13.00 -15.90
C ASN A 160 -7.99 -14.35 -15.24
N ASP A 161 -7.08 -15.11 -15.76
CA ASP A 161 -6.76 -16.45 -15.22
C ASP A 161 -5.94 -16.40 -13.95
#